data_301ca76aa4cdac7bf464cf70759cb9a7
#
_entry.id   301ca76aa4cdac7bf464cf70759cb9a7
#
_cell.length_a   1.000
_cell.length_b   1.000
_cell.length_c   1.000
_cell.angle_alpha   90.00
_cell.angle_beta   90.00
_cell.angle_gamma   90.00
#
_symmetry.space_group_name_H-M   'P 1'
#
loop_
_entity.id
_entity.type
_entity.pdbx_description
1 polymer ?
#
loop_
_entity_poly.entity_id
_entity_poly.type
_entity_poly.pdbx_seq_one_letter_code
_entity_poly.pdbx_strand_id
1 'polypeptide(L)'
;MWSPRTSGSGSSNVGRPVIGITAYAEPSVRWGAWDVPAAVIPLAYVHQVEAAGGRALLVPPSEDGIEETLDVLDGVLFSGGSDIDPVEYGQDAHTETTGTRPERDRAELALLRAALVRDMPVLAVCRGSQVLNVARGGDLVQHLPEVVGDEKHKETPGVFADHEVDVKEGTRLGSLLGERAPVKSHHHQGFGKVGEGLVESAWADDGTLEEVEDPQKRFAVGVLWHPEEGQDGALFRALVDEARAYRAGKP
;
A
#
# COMPACT_ATOMS: atom_id res chain seq x y z
N MET A 1 30.67 42.41 -13.27
CA MET A 1 30.62 41.58 -14.50
C MET A 1 30.34 40.14 -14.09
N TRP A 2 29.11 39.71 -14.29
CA TRP A 2 28.67 38.33 -14.00
C TRP A 2 28.73 37.57 -15.32
N SER A 3 29.44 36.43 -15.35
CA SER A 3 29.58 35.58 -16.52
C SER A 3 28.78 34.29 -16.32
N PRO A 4 27.82 33.88 -17.18
CA PRO A 4 27.06 32.65 -17.03
C PRO A 4 27.92 31.46 -17.45
N ARG A 5 27.99 30.46 -16.59
CA ARG A 5 28.53 29.13 -16.92
C ARG A 5 27.50 28.34 -17.71
N THR A 6 27.77 28.12 -18.96
CA THR A 6 27.15 27.11 -19.80
C THR A 6 27.82 25.77 -19.53
N SER A 7 27.14 24.84 -18.90
CA SER A 7 27.41 23.42 -19.03
C SER A 7 26.08 22.71 -19.24
N GLY A 8 25.77 22.44 -20.51
CA GLY A 8 24.65 21.61 -20.90
C GLY A 8 24.95 20.17 -20.59
N SER A 9 24.10 19.57 -19.76
CA SER A 9 23.75 18.16 -19.84
C SER A 9 22.22 18.16 -19.93
N GLY A 10 21.70 17.74 -21.09
CA GLY A 10 20.29 17.60 -21.33
C GLY A 10 19.71 16.51 -20.41
N SER A 11 19.38 16.86 -19.18
CA SER A 11 18.40 16.10 -18.44
C SER A 11 17.05 16.57 -18.96
N SER A 12 16.33 15.70 -19.64
CA SER A 12 14.89 15.85 -19.88
C SER A 12 14.26 16.19 -18.51
N ASN A 13 13.71 17.40 -18.39
CA ASN A 13 13.03 17.86 -17.18
C ASN A 13 11.67 17.14 -17.08
N VAL A 14 11.71 15.82 -16.94
CA VAL A 14 10.55 15.00 -16.61
C VAL A 14 10.33 15.23 -15.13
N GLY A 15 9.32 16.04 -14.79
CA GLY A 15 8.97 16.33 -13.41
C GLY A 15 8.78 15.03 -12.61
N ARG A 16 8.90 15.11 -11.28
CA ARG A 16 8.68 13.95 -10.38
C ARG A 16 7.33 13.29 -10.67
N PRO A 17 7.22 11.95 -10.75
CA PRO A 17 5.92 11.29 -10.83
C PRO A 17 5.11 11.58 -9.57
N VAL A 18 3.80 11.73 -9.76
CA VAL A 18 2.86 12.05 -8.70
C VAL A 18 2.28 10.75 -8.15
N ILE A 19 2.54 10.48 -6.87
CA ILE A 19 2.06 9.29 -6.17
C ILE A 19 0.93 9.70 -5.22
N GLY A 20 -0.28 9.20 -5.49
CA GLY A 20 -1.39 9.32 -4.55
C GLY A 20 -1.19 8.39 -3.36
N ILE A 21 -1.36 8.89 -2.14
CA ILE A 21 -1.34 8.08 -0.92
C ILE A 21 -2.74 8.15 -0.32
N THR A 22 -3.42 7.00 -0.19
CA THR A 22 -4.76 6.97 0.42
C THR A 22 -4.70 7.38 1.88
N ALA A 23 -5.52 8.35 2.28
CA ALA A 23 -5.53 8.92 3.62
C ALA A 23 -6.58 8.22 4.51
N TYR A 24 -6.36 8.28 5.80
CA TYR A 24 -7.36 7.88 6.80
C TYR A 24 -8.44 8.97 6.92
N ALA A 25 -9.68 8.56 7.06
CA ALA A 25 -10.78 9.47 7.45
C ALA A 25 -11.06 9.27 8.94
N GLU A 26 -10.35 10.02 9.78
CA GLU A 26 -10.51 9.89 11.21
C GLU A 26 -11.59 10.85 11.73
N PRO A 27 -12.53 10.37 12.56
CA PRO A 27 -13.63 11.19 13.07
C PRO A 27 -13.18 12.22 14.10
N SER A 28 -12.00 12.04 14.71
CA SER A 28 -11.42 12.92 15.71
C SER A 28 -9.91 12.97 15.57
N VAL A 29 -9.40 14.14 15.19
CA VAL A 29 -7.97 14.43 15.15
C VAL A 29 -7.71 15.70 15.95
N ARG A 30 -6.71 15.64 16.84
CA ARG A 30 -6.39 16.74 17.75
C ARG A 30 -5.13 17.48 17.35
N TRP A 31 -5.23 18.80 17.23
CA TRP A 31 -4.08 19.70 17.15
C TRP A 31 -4.40 21.05 17.79
N GLY A 32 -3.54 21.51 18.70
CA GLY A 32 -3.80 22.73 19.48
C GLY A 32 -5.11 22.63 20.26
N ALA A 33 -6.04 23.52 20.00
CA ALA A 33 -7.38 23.54 20.61
C ALA A 33 -8.45 22.81 19.78
N TRP A 34 -8.10 22.26 18.62
CA TRP A 34 -9.04 21.64 17.70
C TRP A 34 -9.17 20.12 17.95
N ASP A 35 -10.41 19.62 17.88
CA ASP A 35 -10.75 18.20 17.84
C ASP A 35 -11.87 18.04 16.80
N VAL A 36 -11.50 17.61 15.59
CA VAL A 36 -12.39 17.61 14.43
C VAL A 36 -12.11 16.41 13.52
N PRO A 37 -13.08 16.00 12.69
CA PRO A 37 -12.83 15.04 11.62
C PRO A 37 -11.75 15.55 10.67
N ALA A 38 -10.81 14.67 10.26
CA ALA A 38 -9.76 15.05 9.34
C ALA A 38 -9.26 13.86 8.49
N ALA A 39 -8.79 14.19 7.29
CA ALA A 39 -8.00 13.26 6.50
C ALA A 39 -6.53 13.33 6.93
N VAL A 40 -5.96 12.21 7.36
CA VAL A 40 -4.59 12.13 7.90
C VAL A 40 -3.84 10.93 7.36
N ILE A 41 -2.51 11.01 7.38
CA ILE A 41 -1.60 9.90 7.06
C ILE A 41 -0.33 10.02 7.90
N PRO A 42 0.30 8.92 8.37
CA PRO A 42 1.63 8.94 8.94
C PRO A 42 2.65 9.50 7.96
N LEU A 43 3.52 10.42 8.41
CA LEU A 43 4.51 11.06 7.56
C LEU A 43 5.54 10.07 6.99
N ALA A 44 5.69 8.89 7.58
CA ALA A 44 6.57 7.85 7.08
C ALA A 44 6.27 7.51 5.61
N TYR A 45 5.00 7.34 5.23
CA TYR A 45 4.61 7.11 3.84
C TYR A 45 5.04 8.24 2.90
N VAL A 46 4.81 9.48 3.33
CA VAL A 46 5.20 10.68 2.54
C VAL A 46 6.71 10.74 2.35
N HIS A 47 7.46 10.51 3.44
CA HIS A 47 8.92 10.56 3.42
C HIS A 47 9.51 9.48 2.50
N GLN A 48 8.97 8.26 2.53
CA GLN A 48 9.44 7.17 1.67
C GLN A 48 9.18 7.46 0.18
N VAL A 49 8.00 7.95 -0.17
CA VAL A 49 7.69 8.36 -1.56
C VAL A 49 8.62 9.47 -2.03
N GLU A 50 8.86 10.49 -1.20
CA GLU A 50 9.72 11.62 -1.56
C GLU A 50 11.21 11.22 -1.62
N ALA A 51 11.67 10.35 -0.72
CA ALA A 51 13.03 9.79 -0.74
C ALA A 51 13.27 8.93 -1.99
N ALA A 52 12.25 8.22 -2.48
CA ALA A 52 12.28 7.49 -3.73
C ALA A 52 12.23 8.39 -4.99
N GLY A 53 12.06 9.71 -4.82
CA GLY A 53 12.03 10.69 -5.91
C GLY A 53 10.65 10.93 -6.52
N GLY A 54 9.58 10.46 -5.87
CA GLY A 54 8.20 10.79 -6.19
C GLY A 54 7.75 12.14 -5.63
N ARG A 55 6.55 12.55 -5.99
CA ARG A 55 5.80 13.65 -5.36
C ARG A 55 4.57 13.07 -4.68
N ALA A 56 4.55 13.08 -3.35
CA ALA A 56 3.41 12.59 -2.59
C ALA A 56 2.22 13.56 -2.65
N LEU A 57 1.02 13.01 -2.88
CA LEU A 57 -0.27 13.68 -2.74
C LEU A 57 -1.17 12.82 -1.84
N LEU A 58 -1.83 13.42 -0.85
CA LEU A 58 -2.83 12.73 -0.06
C LEU A 58 -4.14 12.63 -0.85
N VAL A 59 -4.73 11.43 -0.87
CA VAL A 59 -6.02 11.14 -1.50
C VAL A 59 -7.01 10.81 -0.37
N PRO A 60 -7.87 11.77 0.03
CA PRO A 60 -8.95 11.49 0.97
C PRO A 60 -9.92 10.45 0.40
N PRO A 61 -10.54 9.60 1.24
CA PRO A 61 -11.53 8.64 0.76
C PRO A 61 -12.73 9.36 0.13
N SER A 62 -13.03 9.01 -1.12
CA SER A 62 -14.21 9.49 -1.84
C SER A 62 -14.57 8.49 -2.94
N GLU A 63 -15.83 8.15 -3.06
CA GLU A 63 -16.35 7.37 -4.18
C GLU A 63 -16.61 8.26 -5.41
N ASP A 64 -16.64 9.58 -5.23
CA ASP A 64 -16.83 10.57 -6.29
C ASP A 64 -15.47 11.08 -6.83
N GLY A 65 -15.40 11.36 -8.10
CA GLY A 65 -14.21 11.94 -8.76
C GLY A 65 -13.01 10.97 -8.85
N ILE A 66 -13.24 9.66 -8.90
CA ILE A 66 -12.15 8.64 -8.99
C ILE A 66 -11.34 8.83 -10.28
N GLU A 67 -12.00 9.01 -11.41
CA GLU A 67 -11.33 9.16 -12.70
C GLU A 67 -10.48 10.44 -12.73
N GLU A 68 -11.02 11.56 -12.25
CA GLU A 68 -10.32 12.84 -12.14
C GLU A 68 -9.14 12.75 -11.17
N THR A 69 -9.27 11.98 -10.09
CA THR A 69 -8.17 11.71 -9.16
C THR A 69 -7.06 10.94 -9.87
N LEU A 70 -7.39 9.86 -10.59
CA LEU A 70 -6.41 9.05 -11.30
C LEU A 70 -5.76 9.80 -12.47
N ASP A 71 -6.44 10.78 -13.08
CA ASP A 71 -5.88 11.58 -14.17
C ASP A 71 -4.65 12.41 -13.74
N VAL A 72 -4.64 12.86 -12.48
CA VAL A 72 -3.52 13.65 -11.95
C VAL A 72 -2.42 12.80 -11.32
N LEU A 73 -2.64 11.51 -11.11
CA LEU A 73 -1.69 10.59 -10.48
C LEU A 73 -0.92 9.77 -11.53
N ASP A 74 0.30 9.39 -11.18
CA ASP A 74 1.15 8.50 -11.98
C ASP A 74 1.31 7.13 -11.33
N GLY A 75 0.94 6.99 -10.05
CA GLY A 75 0.90 5.77 -9.27
C GLY A 75 0.12 5.97 -7.99
N VAL A 76 -0.31 4.89 -7.34
CA VAL A 76 -1.07 4.94 -6.08
C VAL A 76 -0.44 4.03 -5.03
N LEU A 77 -0.34 4.56 -3.81
CA LEU A 77 0.00 3.83 -2.61
C LEU A 77 -1.25 3.72 -1.76
N PHE A 78 -1.72 2.49 -1.54
CA PHE A 78 -2.78 2.19 -0.59
C PHE A 78 -2.16 1.95 0.78
N SER A 79 -2.51 2.80 1.74
CA SER A 79 -1.92 2.80 3.08
C SER A 79 -2.54 1.74 3.99
N GLY A 80 -1.87 1.48 5.11
CA GLY A 80 -2.40 0.68 6.22
C GLY A 80 -3.67 1.27 6.85
N GLY A 81 -4.10 0.75 7.98
CA GLY A 81 -5.23 1.27 8.71
C GLY A 81 -6.05 0.23 9.46
N SER A 82 -7.29 0.59 9.80
CA SER A 82 -8.25 -0.26 10.48
C SER A 82 -8.78 -1.39 9.59
N ASP A 83 -9.47 -2.35 10.19
CA ASP A 83 -10.00 -3.52 9.50
C ASP A 83 -11.00 -3.13 8.40
N ILE A 84 -11.03 -3.93 7.33
CA ILE A 84 -12.04 -3.82 6.27
C ILE A 84 -13.34 -4.44 6.79
N ASP A 85 -14.48 -3.81 6.49
CA ASP A 85 -15.79 -4.35 6.82
C ASP A 85 -15.97 -5.73 6.14
N PRO A 86 -16.20 -6.82 6.89
CA PRO A 86 -16.37 -8.15 6.33
C PRO A 86 -17.48 -8.30 5.28
N VAL A 87 -18.43 -7.40 5.26
CA VAL A 87 -19.48 -7.32 4.22
C VAL A 87 -18.87 -7.15 2.82
N GLU A 88 -17.72 -6.45 2.71
CA GLU A 88 -17.05 -6.19 1.42
C GLU A 88 -16.45 -7.46 0.78
N TYR A 89 -16.23 -8.52 1.59
CA TYR A 89 -15.76 -9.83 1.11
C TYR A 89 -16.70 -10.99 1.47
N GLY A 90 -17.96 -10.66 1.84
CA GLY A 90 -19.05 -11.62 1.98
C GLY A 90 -18.99 -12.52 3.21
N GLN A 91 -18.37 -12.06 4.29
CA GLN A 91 -18.29 -12.78 5.57
C GLN A 91 -19.08 -12.05 6.67
N ASP A 92 -19.47 -12.80 7.71
CA ASP A 92 -19.93 -12.24 8.97
C ASP A 92 -18.73 -11.69 9.76
N ALA A 93 -18.97 -10.63 10.56
CA ALA A 93 -17.90 -10.02 11.34
C ALA A 93 -17.44 -10.91 12.50
N HIS A 94 -16.14 -11.13 12.60
CA HIS A 94 -15.51 -11.74 13.77
C HIS A 94 -15.51 -10.78 14.96
N THR A 95 -15.49 -11.30 16.18
CA THR A 95 -15.51 -10.48 17.41
C THR A 95 -14.31 -9.56 17.54
N GLU A 96 -13.16 -9.97 16.98
CA GLU A 96 -11.92 -9.18 16.97
C GLU A 96 -11.83 -8.16 15.81
N THR A 97 -12.79 -8.18 14.88
CA THR A 97 -12.85 -7.15 13.82
C THR A 97 -13.29 -5.82 14.40
N THR A 98 -12.45 -4.79 14.27
CA THR A 98 -12.66 -3.50 14.94
C THR A 98 -12.32 -2.31 14.06
N GLY A 99 -12.94 -1.17 14.38
CA GLY A 99 -12.57 0.11 13.78
C GLY A 99 -12.90 0.26 12.29
N THR A 100 -13.74 -0.60 11.73
CA THR A 100 -14.13 -0.54 10.31
C THR A 100 -14.58 0.85 9.86
N ARG A 101 -14.29 1.18 8.61
CA ARG A 101 -14.65 2.47 7.97
C ARG A 101 -15.28 2.19 6.60
N PRO A 102 -16.58 1.83 6.53
CA PRO A 102 -17.21 1.41 5.27
C PRO A 102 -17.10 2.44 4.13
N GLU A 103 -17.09 3.74 4.44
CA GLU A 103 -16.88 4.77 3.41
C GLU A 103 -15.47 4.72 2.82
N ARG A 104 -14.46 4.49 3.66
CA ARG A 104 -13.09 4.31 3.22
C ARG A 104 -12.93 3.02 2.43
N ASP A 105 -13.56 1.94 2.88
CA ASP A 105 -13.49 0.64 2.22
C ASP A 105 -14.02 0.73 0.79
N ARG A 106 -15.24 1.28 0.60
CA ARG A 106 -15.83 1.46 -0.74
C ARG A 106 -15.00 2.37 -1.63
N ALA A 107 -14.55 3.51 -1.09
CA ALA A 107 -13.72 4.46 -1.84
C ALA A 107 -12.40 3.82 -2.31
N GLU A 108 -11.67 3.13 -1.42
CA GLU A 108 -10.40 2.50 -1.78
C GLU A 108 -10.58 1.30 -2.71
N LEU A 109 -11.62 0.46 -2.52
CA LEU A 109 -11.94 -0.64 -3.44
C LEU A 109 -12.24 -0.11 -4.86
N ALA A 110 -13.02 0.97 -4.96
CA ALA A 110 -13.35 1.57 -6.25
C ALA A 110 -12.11 2.22 -6.90
N LEU A 111 -11.32 2.98 -6.15
CA LEU A 111 -10.08 3.61 -6.62
C LEU A 111 -9.08 2.55 -7.10
N LEU A 112 -8.91 1.47 -6.33
CA LEU A 112 -7.97 0.41 -6.67
C LEU A 112 -8.38 -0.32 -7.95
N ARG A 113 -9.65 -0.69 -8.08
CA ARG A 113 -10.17 -1.32 -9.30
C ARG A 113 -9.93 -0.45 -10.53
N ALA A 114 -10.20 0.85 -10.44
CA ALA A 114 -9.98 1.80 -11.53
C ALA A 114 -8.48 1.96 -11.85
N ALA A 115 -7.61 2.03 -10.83
CA ALA A 115 -6.16 2.08 -11.03
C ALA A 115 -5.63 0.83 -11.74
N LEU A 116 -6.09 -0.36 -11.36
CA LEU A 116 -5.73 -1.62 -12.03
C LEU A 116 -6.24 -1.69 -13.47
N VAL A 117 -7.42 -1.16 -13.77
CA VAL A 117 -7.93 -1.08 -15.16
C VAL A 117 -7.04 -0.20 -16.02
N ARG A 118 -6.52 0.90 -15.48
CA ARG A 118 -5.59 1.81 -16.16
C ARG A 118 -4.15 1.27 -16.23
N ASP A 119 -3.87 0.07 -15.68
CA ASP A 119 -2.51 -0.47 -15.50
C ASP A 119 -1.57 0.54 -14.79
N MET A 120 -2.14 1.34 -13.90
CA MET A 120 -1.40 2.29 -13.07
C MET A 120 -0.62 1.54 -11.99
N PRO A 121 0.65 1.91 -11.70
CA PRO A 121 1.42 1.28 -10.64
C PRO A 121 0.75 1.43 -9.27
N VAL A 122 0.65 0.31 -8.55
CA VAL A 122 0.03 0.19 -7.23
C VAL A 122 1.01 -0.47 -6.26
N LEU A 123 1.28 0.21 -5.13
CA LEU A 123 1.84 -0.41 -3.93
C LEU A 123 0.76 -0.40 -2.85
N ALA A 124 0.50 -1.55 -2.25
CA ALA A 124 -0.52 -1.72 -1.24
C ALA A 124 0.11 -2.25 0.06
N VAL A 125 -0.07 -1.53 1.18
CA VAL A 125 0.63 -1.76 2.44
C VAL A 125 -0.37 -2.14 3.53
N CYS A 126 -0.14 -3.23 4.23
CA CYS A 126 -0.93 -3.76 5.34
C CYS A 126 -2.42 -3.85 4.95
N ARG A 127 -3.29 -3.03 5.51
CA ARG A 127 -4.69 -2.96 5.08
C ARG A 127 -4.84 -2.72 3.56
N GLY A 128 -3.96 -1.91 2.95
CA GLY A 128 -3.98 -1.70 1.50
C GLY A 128 -3.82 -2.99 0.71
N SER A 129 -2.98 -3.94 1.14
CA SER A 129 -2.83 -5.24 0.52
C SER A 129 -4.08 -6.12 0.67
N GLN A 130 -4.77 -6.00 1.79
CA GLN A 130 -6.06 -6.63 2.01
C GLN A 130 -7.12 -6.07 1.04
N VAL A 131 -7.14 -4.73 0.83
CA VAL A 131 -7.99 -4.09 -0.20
C VAL A 131 -7.66 -4.64 -1.60
N LEU A 132 -6.38 -4.86 -1.94
CA LEU A 132 -5.98 -5.46 -3.21
C LEU A 132 -6.56 -6.87 -3.36
N ASN A 133 -6.44 -7.69 -2.32
CA ASN A 133 -6.97 -9.05 -2.31
C ASN A 133 -8.50 -9.08 -2.48
N VAL A 134 -9.22 -8.28 -1.69
CA VAL A 134 -10.69 -8.17 -1.74
C VAL A 134 -11.17 -7.61 -3.09
N ALA A 135 -10.48 -6.60 -3.65
CA ALA A 135 -10.81 -6.04 -4.96
C ALA A 135 -10.72 -7.06 -6.09
N ARG A 136 -9.92 -8.11 -5.91
CA ARG A 136 -9.75 -9.25 -6.82
C ARG A 136 -10.65 -10.46 -6.46
N GLY A 137 -11.57 -10.30 -5.52
CA GLY A 137 -12.52 -11.37 -5.13
C GLY A 137 -11.93 -12.41 -4.17
N GLY A 138 -10.86 -12.06 -3.49
CA GLY A 138 -10.33 -12.77 -2.33
C GLY A 138 -11.09 -12.42 -1.05
N ASP A 139 -10.72 -13.07 0.05
CA ASP A 139 -11.24 -12.78 1.39
C ASP A 139 -10.11 -12.70 2.43
N LEU A 140 -10.46 -12.52 3.70
CA LEU A 140 -9.50 -12.31 4.77
C LEU A 140 -9.68 -13.34 5.90
N VAL A 141 -8.56 -13.73 6.52
CA VAL A 141 -8.53 -14.27 7.87
C VAL A 141 -8.66 -13.09 8.83
N GLN A 142 -9.82 -12.96 9.48
CA GLN A 142 -10.14 -11.79 10.30
C GLN A 142 -9.37 -11.75 11.63
N HIS A 143 -8.83 -12.89 12.09
CA HIS A 143 -8.03 -12.99 13.31
C HIS A 143 -6.96 -14.08 13.19
N LEU A 144 -5.77 -13.71 12.75
CA LEU A 144 -4.62 -14.60 12.54
C LEU A 144 -4.24 -15.39 13.82
N PRO A 145 -4.24 -14.81 15.04
CA PRO A 145 -3.84 -15.55 16.24
C PRO A 145 -4.59 -16.84 16.48
N GLU A 146 -5.86 -16.96 16.06
CA GLU A 146 -6.62 -18.21 16.14
C GLU A 146 -6.16 -19.28 15.15
N VAL A 147 -5.49 -18.87 14.06
CA VAL A 147 -5.01 -19.77 13.01
C VAL A 147 -3.57 -20.20 13.27
N VAL A 148 -2.69 -19.24 13.62
CA VAL A 148 -1.26 -19.49 13.82
C VAL A 148 -0.90 -19.87 15.26
N GLY A 149 -1.75 -19.52 16.22
CA GLY A 149 -1.58 -19.88 17.63
C GLY A 149 -0.73 -18.93 18.45
N ASP A 150 -0.34 -17.77 17.89
CA ASP A 150 0.40 -16.72 18.56
C ASP A 150 0.05 -15.33 18.04
N GLU A 151 0.58 -14.26 18.67
CA GLU A 151 0.33 -12.85 18.33
C GLU A 151 1.55 -12.16 17.71
N LYS A 152 2.53 -12.90 17.18
CA LYS A 152 3.82 -12.36 16.74
C LYS A 152 3.74 -11.29 15.66
N HIS A 153 2.65 -11.26 14.87
CA HIS A 153 2.43 -10.22 13.86
C HIS A 153 1.93 -8.89 14.46
N LYS A 154 1.46 -8.90 15.73
CA LYS A 154 0.97 -7.72 16.46
C LYS A 154 1.01 -7.95 17.97
N GLU A 155 2.17 -8.18 18.53
CA GLU A 155 2.34 -8.46 19.97
C GLU A 155 1.87 -7.30 20.86
N THR A 156 2.14 -6.08 20.46
CA THR A 156 1.81 -4.89 21.24
C THR A 156 1.13 -3.83 20.35
N PRO A 157 -0.07 -3.37 20.69
CA PRO A 157 -0.74 -2.31 19.94
C PRO A 157 0.12 -1.06 19.81
N GLY A 158 0.29 -0.56 18.58
CA GLY A 158 1.09 0.63 18.27
C GLY A 158 2.60 0.43 18.26
N VAL A 159 3.07 -0.81 18.38
CA VAL A 159 4.49 -1.17 18.30
C VAL A 159 4.69 -2.19 17.18
N PHE A 160 5.57 -1.90 16.23
CA PHE A 160 5.90 -2.83 15.16
C PHE A 160 6.75 -3.98 15.69
N ALA A 161 6.35 -5.21 15.35
CA ALA A 161 7.15 -6.42 15.56
C ALA A 161 8.17 -6.58 14.43
N ASP A 162 9.29 -7.20 14.72
CA ASP A 162 10.31 -7.58 13.73
C ASP A 162 10.20 -9.08 13.42
N HIS A 163 10.07 -9.43 12.17
CA HIS A 163 10.23 -10.81 11.71
C HIS A 163 10.86 -10.85 10.31
N GLU A 164 11.12 -12.04 9.81
CA GLU A 164 11.62 -12.24 8.45
C GLU A 164 10.55 -12.88 7.59
N VAL A 165 10.60 -12.60 6.30
CA VAL A 165 9.79 -13.27 5.28
C VAL A 165 10.68 -14.01 4.32
N ASP A 166 10.31 -15.24 3.98
CA ASP A 166 10.89 -16.00 2.89
C ASP A 166 10.18 -15.62 1.59
N VAL A 167 10.95 -15.23 0.57
CA VAL A 167 10.44 -14.69 -0.69
C VAL A 167 10.67 -15.66 -1.83
N LYS A 168 9.64 -15.89 -2.62
CA LYS A 168 9.67 -16.82 -3.76
C LYS A 168 10.54 -16.27 -4.89
N GLU A 169 11.45 -17.09 -5.38
CA GLU A 169 12.27 -16.79 -6.56
C GLU A 169 11.41 -16.58 -7.81
N GLY A 170 11.85 -15.69 -8.69
CA GLY A 170 11.19 -15.41 -9.96
C GLY A 170 9.96 -14.48 -9.85
N THR A 171 9.65 -14.01 -8.65
CA THR A 171 8.62 -12.99 -8.42
C THR A 171 9.20 -11.58 -8.53
N ARG A 172 8.33 -10.58 -8.65
CA ARG A 172 8.73 -9.17 -8.62
C ARG A 172 9.35 -8.83 -7.27
N LEU A 173 8.70 -9.26 -6.19
CA LEU A 173 9.22 -9.07 -4.85
C LEU A 173 10.60 -9.69 -4.68
N GLY A 174 10.83 -10.93 -5.16
CA GLY A 174 12.12 -11.59 -5.13
C GLY A 174 13.22 -10.84 -5.87
N SER A 175 12.85 -10.17 -6.97
CA SER A 175 13.80 -9.31 -7.72
C SER A 175 14.17 -8.03 -6.95
N LEU A 176 13.32 -7.56 -6.03
CA LEU A 176 13.52 -6.33 -5.25
C LEU A 176 14.22 -6.59 -3.92
N LEU A 177 13.86 -7.67 -3.21
CA LEU A 177 14.30 -7.93 -1.84
C LEU A 177 15.23 -9.16 -1.69
N GLY A 178 15.34 -9.99 -2.74
CA GLY A 178 16.05 -11.27 -2.67
C GLY A 178 15.19 -12.38 -2.07
N GLU A 179 15.83 -13.46 -1.62
CA GLU A 179 15.16 -14.67 -1.15
C GLU A 179 14.59 -14.54 0.28
N ARG A 180 15.07 -13.56 1.06
CA ARG A 180 14.66 -13.34 2.44
C ARG A 180 14.83 -11.88 2.83
N ALA A 181 13.88 -11.33 3.60
CA ALA A 181 13.92 -9.94 4.03
C ALA A 181 13.40 -9.76 5.45
N PRO A 182 14.07 -8.89 6.28
CA PRO A 182 13.53 -8.45 7.55
C PRO A 182 12.44 -7.42 7.33
N VAL A 183 11.32 -7.58 8.05
CA VAL A 183 10.14 -6.72 7.89
C VAL A 183 9.60 -6.23 9.23
N LYS A 184 8.83 -5.13 9.17
CA LYS A 184 8.13 -4.53 10.31
C LYS A 184 6.65 -4.88 10.24
N SER A 185 6.14 -5.69 11.15
CA SER A 185 4.77 -6.17 11.16
C SER A 185 3.92 -5.49 12.23
N HIS A 186 2.65 -5.22 11.90
CA HIS A 186 1.64 -4.80 12.86
C HIS A 186 0.23 -5.10 12.30
N HIS A 187 -0.12 -6.38 12.18
CA HIS A 187 -1.45 -6.80 11.71
C HIS A 187 -1.93 -8.04 12.46
N HIS A 188 -3.23 -8.13 12.68
CA HIS A 188 -3.88 -9.32 13.25
C HIS A 188 -4.79 -10.01 12.23
N GLN A 189 -4.93 -9.43 11.05
CA GLN A 189 -5.65 -10.01 9.92
C GLN A 189 -4.67 -10.40 8.82
N GLY A 190 -5.02 -11.44 8.06
CA GLY A 190 -4.20 -11.93 6.96
C GLY A 190 -5.03 -12.21 5.72
N PHE A 191 -4.35 -12.67 4.65
CA PHE A 191 -5.03 -13.16 3.47
C PHE A 191 -5.71 -14.50 3.78
N GLY A 192 -6.99 -14.63 3.41
CA GLY A 192 -7.70 -15.90 3.36
C GLY A 192 -7.57 -16.47 1.94
N LYS A 193 -8.70 -16.55 1.22
CA LYS A 193 -8.65 -16.88 -0.21
C LYS A 193 -7.94 -15.77 -0.98
N VAL A 194 -6.92 -16.13 -1.76
CA VAL A 194 -6.22 -15.19 -2.64
C VAL A 194 -7.10 -14.84 -3.85
N GLY A 195 -7.14 -13.54 -4.17
CA GLY A 195 -7.95 -12.98 -5.25
C GLY A 195 -7.50 -13.43 -6.63
N GLU A 196 -8.42 -13.35 -7.60
CA GLU A 196 -8.18 -13.80 -8.98
C GLU A 196 -7.03 -13.02 -9.64
N GLY A 197 -6.08 -13.76 -10.23
CA GLY A 197 -4.92 -13.21 -10.92
C GLY A 197 -3.78 -12.77 -10.03
N LEU A 198 -3.95 -12.82 -8.70
CA LEU A 198 -2.85 -12.62 -7.77
C LEU A 198 -2.04 -13.89 -7.58
N VAL A 199 -0.75 -13.72 -7.34
CA VAL A 199 0.16 -14.81 -6.98
C VAL A 199 0.78 -14.53 -5.62
N GLU A 200 0.95 -15.60 -4.84
CA GLU A 200 1.59 -15.59 -3.54
C GLU A 200 3.10 -15.56 -3.70
N SER A 201 3.81 -14.70 -2.99
CA SER A 201 5.25 -14.59 -3.18
C SER A 201 6.09 -14.38 -1.92
N ALA A 202 5.51 -14.18 -0.75
CA ALA A 202 6.28 -14.16 0.50
C ALA A 202 5.48 -14.73 1.68
N TRP A 203 6.21 -15.41 2.59
CA TRP A 203 5.63 -16.03 3.78
C TRP A 203 6.48 -15.78 5.02
N ALA A 204 5.85 -15.60 6.17
CA ALA A 204 6.51 -15.66 7.46
C ALA A 204 6.84 -17.11 7.85
N ASP A 205 7.67 -17.28 8.88
CA ASP A 205 8.13 -18.61 9.35
C ASP A 205 7.02 -19.51 9.90
N ASP A 206 5.86 -18.96 10.29
CA ASP A 206 4.67 -19.69 10.69
C ASP A 206 3.75 -20.09 9.52
N GLY A 207 4.15 -19.74 8.30
CA GLY A 207 3.40 -20.01 7.07
C GLY A 207 2.35 -18.94 6.74
N THR A 208 2.26 -17.86 7.51
CA THR A 208 1.40 -16.73 7.15
C THR A 208 1.83 -16.14 5.81
N LEU A 209 0.89 -16.05 4.86
CA LEU A 209 1.11 -15.35 3.61
C LEU A 209 1.23 -13.86 3.88
N GLU A 210 2.35 -13.26 3.47
CA GLU A 210 2.71 -11.87 3.76
C GLU A 210 2.67 -10.97 2.53
N GLU A 211 2.61 -11.53 1.34
CA GLU A 211 2.60 -10.76 0.10
C GLU A 211 1.84 -11.44 -1.03
N VAL A 212 1.15 -10.60 -1.83
CA VAL A 212 0.53 -10.97 -3.10
C VAL A 212 0.87 -9.94 -4.18
N GLU A 213 1.14 -10.41 -5.42
CA GLU A 213 1.37 -9.54 -6.56
C GLU A 213 0.53 -9.95 -7.78
N ASP A 214 0.17 -8.99 -8.64
CA ASP A 214 -0.42 -9.28 -9.95
C ASP A 214 0.67 -9.22 -11.04
N PRO A 215 1.13 -10.39 -11.54
CA PRO A 215 2.20 -10.43 -12.53
C PRO A 215 1.76 -9.91 -13.91
N GLN A 216 0.46 -9.74 -14.16
CA GLN A 216 -0.06 -9.23 -15.41
C GLN A 216 -0.14 -7.69 -15.43
N LYS A 217 0.03 -7.04 -14.28
CA LYS A 217 0.04 -5.58 -14.18
C LYS A 217 1.47 -5.04 -14.21
N ARG A 218 1.61 -3.81 -14.68
CA ARG A 218 2.87 -3.07 -14.68
C ARG A 218 3.55 -3.15 -13.32
N PHE A 219 2.83 -2.81 -12.27
CA PHE A 219 3.25 -2.93 -10.88
C PHE A 219 2.01 -2.97 -9.98
N ALA A 220 1.70 -4.12 -9.41
CA ALA A 220 0.65 -4.27 -8.40
C ALA A 220 1.17 -5.25 -7.35
N VAL A 221 1.66 -4.71 -6.24
CA VAL A 221 2.32 -5.43 -5.14
C VAL A 221 1.61 -5.07 -3.84
N GLY A 222 1.24 -6.08 -3.07
CA GLY A 222 0.55 -5.93 -1.80
C GLY A 222 1.24 -6.69 -0.67
N VAL A 223 1.83 -5.96 0.28
CA VAL A 223 2.56 -6.51 1.43
C VAL A 223 1.78 -6.29 2.72
N LEU A 224 1.72 -7.28 3.63
CA LEU A 224 1.07 -7.14 4.94
C LEU A 224 1.92 -6.38 5.94
N TRP A 225 3.23 -6.38 5.78
CA TRP A 225 4.14 -5.60 6.64
C TRP A 225 4.18 -4.11 6.28
N HIS A 226 4.93 -3.34 7.07
CA HIS A 226 5.04 -1.89 6.96
C HIS A 226 6.43 -1.47 6.42
N PRO A 227 6.64 -1.46 5.09
CA PRO A 227 7.91 -1.06 4.50
C PRO A 227 8.25 0.42 4.74
N GLU A 228 7.26 1.26 5.06
CA GLU A 228 7.47 2.67 5.39
C GLU A 228 8.24 2.86 6.71
N GLU A 229 8.18 1.89 7.61
CA GLU A 229 8.91 1.88 8.88
C GLU A 229 10.28 1.16 8.77
N GLY A 230 10.54 0.57 7.61
CA GLY A 230 11.83 -0.07 7.31
C GLY A 230 12.88 0.92 6.82
N GLN A 231 14.14 0.45 6.76
CA GLN A 231 15.26 1.23 6.23
C GLN A 231 15.45 1.04 4.72
N ASP A 232 14.96 -0.06 4.16
CA ASP A 232 15.05 -0.35 2.73
C ASP A 232 13.84 0.18 1.97
N GLY A 233 14.03 1.28 1.26
CA GLY A 233 12.99 1.86 0.41
C GLY A 233 12.80 1.16 -0.95
N ALA A 234 13.18 -0.10 -1.14
CA ALA A 234 13.16 -0.78 -2.45
C ALA A 234 11.76 -0.78 -3.08
N LEU A 235 10.72 -1.10 -2.32
CA LEU A 235 9.33 -1.10 -2.81
C LEU A 235 8.86 0.29 -3.26
N PHE A 236 9.23 1.33 -2.52
CA PHE A 236 8.90 2.72 -2.87
C PHE A 236 9.67 3.17 -4.11
N ARG A 237 10.95 2.80 -4.22
CA ARG A 237 11.74 3.08 -5.44
C ARG A 237 11.12 2.40 -6.66
N ALA A 238 10.74 1.13 -6.54
CA ALA A 238 10.09 0.39 -7.62
C ALA A 238 8.77 1.03 -8.04
N LEU A 239 7.89 1.40 -7.08
CA LEU A 239 6.66 2.13 -7.36
C LEU A 239 6.92 3.43 -8.13
N VAL A 240 7.89 4.24 -7.66
CA VAL A 240 8.20 5.54 -8.27
C VAL A 240 8.84 5.39 -9.66
N ASP A 241 9.67 4.37 -9.87
CA ASP A 241 10.28 4.10 -11.18
C ASP A 241 9.23 3.64 -12.19
N GLU A 242 8.31 2.76 -11.79
CA GLU A 242 7.18 2.34 -12.62
C GLU A 242 6.19 3.49 -12.89
N ALA A 243 5.94 4.35 -11.89
CA ALA A 243 5.13 5.56 -12.07
C ALA A 243 5.77 6.55 -13.07
N ARG A 244 7.09 6.66 -13.07
CA ARG A 244 7.81 7.47 -14.05
C ARG A 244 7.65 6.91 -15.46
N ALA A 245 7.74 5.59 -15.61
CA ALA A 245 7.51 4.92 -16.89
C ALA A 245 6.05 5.03 -17.35
N TYR A 246 5.09 4.87 -16.44
CA TYR A 246 3.66 5.06 -16.69
C TYR A 246 3.36 6.48 -17.19
N ARG A 247 3.87 7.50 -16.50
CA ARG A 247 3.73 8.91 -16.87
C ARG A 247 4.27 9.19 -18.29
N ALA A 248 5.42 8.61 -18.65
CA ALA A 248 6.01 8.78 -19.97
C ALA A 248 5.15 8.18 -21.10
N GLY A 249 4.28 7.23 -20.80
CA GLY A 249 3.35 6.61 -21.72
C GLY A 249 1.94 7.22 -21.71
N LYS A 250 1.65 8.22 -20.87
CA LYS A 250 0.37 8.95 -20.92
C LYS A 250 0.27 9.72 -22.23
N PRO A 251 -0.93 9.74 -22.87
CA PRO A 251 -1.17 10.44 -24.13
C PRO A 251 -1.00 11.97 -24.00
#